data_d429b634751965685a27d5d8e0a91786
#
_entry.id   d429b634751965685a27d5d8e0a91786
#
_cell.length_a   1.000
_cell.length_b   1.000
_cell.length_c   1.000
_cell.angle_alpha   90.00
_cell.angle_beta   90.00
_cell.angle_gamma   90.00
#
_symmetry.space_group_name_H-M   'P 1'
#
loop_
_entity.id
_entity.type
_entity.pdbx_description
1 polymer ?
#
loop_
_entity_poly.entity_id
_entity_poly.type
_entity_poly.pdbx_seq_one_letter_code
_entity_poly.pdbx_strand_id
1 'polypeptide(L)'
;MRGFSFERRWYGSNPEQLRALSEWLIEQRVEEAVMESTAQYWKPAWGALEGYWRPICRGWEDAGRMSKTLHLAQALSHRGRRGCKTDFRDAERLVKRLVSQELVLSFVPDTEQRLWRTLTRTRYQRTREKVRLQNQLEALLEEAHIKLSSLVSDLLGSSSRRMLNAIEDGETDPGELAALAHQRLPATPVQLQNAFGACTELNPLYRRLVRMTLDGLQFVEQQIGQMDQEIASLLQPHQSAVERLASAPGSRFDSTESSPK
;
A
#
# COMPACT_ATOMS: atom_id res chain seq x y z
N MET A 1 -17.70 35.22 -31.48
CA MET A 1 -17.27 34.13 -30.59
C MET A 1 -18.00 32.85 -31.03
N ARG A 2 -17.29 31.82 -31.48
CA ARG A 2 -17.94 30.54 -31.75
C ARG A 2 -18.29 29.92 -30.39
N GLY A 3 -19.58 29.70 -30.14
CA GLY A 3 -20.02 29.05 -28.88
C GLY A 3 -19.55 27.62 -28.79
N PHE A 4 -19.40 27.13 -27.56
CA PHE A 4 -19.12 25.71 -27.32
C PHE A 4 -20.35 24.89 -27.68
N SER A 5 -20.16 23.79 -28.42
CA SER A 5 -21.16 22.74 -28.60
C SER A 5 -20.82 21.56 -27.70
N PHE A 6 -21.84 20.95 -27.10
CA PHE A 6 -21.66 19.83 -26.18
C PHE A 6 -22.48 18.64 -26.67
N GLU A 7 -21.82 17.48 -26.74
CA GLU A 7 -22.48 16.19 -26.80
C GLU A 7 -22.37 15.52 -25.44
N ARG A 8 -23.44 14.90 -24.96
CA ARG A 8 -23.52 14.26 -23.63
C ARG A 8 -23.84 12.79 -23.80
N ARG A 9 -22.95 11.94 -23.27
CA ARG A 9 -23.14 10.49 -23.25
C ARG A 9 -22.80 9.95 -21.86
N TRP A 10 -23.39 8.82 -21.51
CA TRP A 10 -23.12 8.09 -20.31
C TRP A 10 -22.43 6.77 -20.63
N TYR A 11 -21.39 6.46 -19.88
CA TYR A 11 -20.68 5.19 -19.95
C TYR A 11 -20.49 4.65 -18.53
N GLY A 12 -20.71 3.33 -18.35
CA GLY A 12 -20.38 2.65 -17.13
C GLY A 12 -18.88 2.44 -16.97
N SER A 13 -18.45 2.10 -15.77
CA SER A 13 -17.04 1.83 -15.46
C SER A 13 -16.61 0.37 -15.71
N ASN A 14 -17.47 -0.46 -16.31
CA ASN A 14 -17.11 -1.82 -16.71
C ASN A 14 -16.24 -1.81 -17.99
N PRO A 15 -15.47 -2.88 -18.27
CA PRO A 15 -14.54 -2.93 -19.39
C PRO A 15 -15.18 -2.68 -20.77
N GLU A 16 -16.39 -3.18 -20.98
CA GLU A 16 -17.13 -3.02 -22.26
C GLU A 16 -17.48 -1.56 -22.51
N GLN A 17 -18.08 -0.91 -21.51
CA GLN A 17 -18.48 0.51 -21.61
C GLN A 17 -17.29 1.45 -21.72
N LEU A 18 -16.18 1.14 -21.05
CA LEU A 18 -14.94 1.91 -21.17
C LEU A 18 -14.27 1.74 -22.53
N ARG A 19 -14.40 0.57 -23.16
CA ARG A 19 -13.98 0.35 -24.53
C ARG A 19 -14.84 1.18 -25.49
N ALA A 20 -16.16 1.12 -25.35
CA ALA A 20 -17.10 1.93 -26.14
C ALA A 20 -16.83 3.45 -26.00
N LEU A 21 -16.49 3.90 -24.79
CA LEU A 21 -16.05 5.29 -24.58
C LEU A 21 -14.80 5.61 -25.41
N SER A 22 -13.81 4.72 -25.40
CA SER A 22 -12.55 4.93 -26.13
C SER A 22 -12.79 4.97 -27.65
N GLU A 23 -13.63 4.06 -28.17
CA GLU A 23 -14.04 4.00 -29.58
C GLU A 23 -14.77 5.29 -29.98
N TRP A 24 -15.73 5.73 -29.18
CA TRP A 24 -16.44 6.98 -29.43
C TRP A 24 -15.50 8.19 -29.46
N LEU A 25 -14.55 8.31 -28.55
CA LEU A 25 -13.56 9.39 -28.55
C LEU A 25 -12.68 9.38 -29.81
N ILE A 26 -12.39 8.19 -30.35
CA ILE A 26 -11.66 8.03 -31.61
C ILE A 26 -12.52 8.50 -32.79
N GLU A 27 -13.77 8.06 -32.87
CA GLU A 27 -14.73 8.46 -33.91
C GLU A 27 -14.92 9.98 -33.94
N GLN A 28 -15.02 10.62 -32.76
CA GLN A 28 -15.16 12.05 -32.62
C GLN A 28 -13.84 12.83 -32.82
N ARG A 29 -12.74 12.12 -33.09
CA ARG A 29 -11.39 12.72 -33.26
C ARG A 29 -10.98 13.60 -32.07
N VAL A 30 -11.31 13.19 -30.87
CA VAL A 30 -10.97 13.91 -29.64
C VAL A 30 -9.45 13.93 -29.46
N GLU A 31 -8.90 15.11 -29.21
CA GLU A 31 -7.47 15.35 -29.05
C GLU A 31 -7.04 15.39 -27.58
N GLU A 32 -7.90 15.92 -26.72
CA GLU A 32 -7.64 16.03 -25.29
C GLU A 32 -8.79 15.44 -24.47
N ALA A 33 -8.47 14.67 -23.46
CA ALA A 33 -9.42 14.17 -22.49
C ALA A 33 -8.98 14.56 -21.08
N VAL A 34 -9.94 15.00 -20.26
CA VAL A 34 -9.71 15.37 -18.87
C VAL A 34 -10.67 14.63 -17.95
N MET A 35 -10.15 14.16 -16.83
CA MET A 35 -10.93 13.55 -15.76
C MET A 35 -10.55 14.10 -14.39
N GLU A 36 -11.46 14.01 -13.44
CA GLU A 36 -11.24 14.47 -12.06
C GLU A 36 -10.56 13.36 -11.22
N SER A 37 -9.60 13.75 -10.38
CA SER A 37 -8.88 12.84 -9.48
C SER A 37 -9.67 12.49 -8.20
N THR A 38 -10.97 12.21 -8.32
CA THR A 38 -11.81 11.85 -7.18
C THR A 38 -11.53 10.41 -6.74
N ALA A 39 -10.97 10.25 -5.53
CA ALA A 39 -10.62 8.96 -4.94
C ALA A 39 -9.87 8.03 -5.92
N GLN A 40 -10.44 6.86 -6.21
CA GLN A 40 -9.86 5.88 -7.15
C GLN A 40 -10.69 5.70 -8.43
N TYR A 41 -11.81 6.40 -8.56
CA TYR A 41 -12.79 6.20 -9.63
C TYR A 41 -12.27 6.56 -11.03
N TRP A 42 -11.26 7.42 -11.12
CA TRP A 42 -10.61 7.78 -12.38
C TRP A 42 -9.73 6.67 -12.97
N LYS A 43 -9.22 5.74 -12.15
CA LYS A 43 -8.24 4.73 -12.57
C LYS A 43 -8.73 3.77 -13.67
N PRO A 44 -9.96 3.20 -13.61
CA PRO A 44 -10.46 2.36 -14.69
C PRO A 44 -10.59 3.11 -16.02
N ALA A 45 -11.15 4.33 -15.99
CA ALA A 45 -11.28 5.17 -17.18
C ALA A 45 -9.90 5.58 -17.73
N TRP A 46 -8.97 5.97 -16.88
CA TRP A 46 -7.58 6.27 -17.28
C TRP A 46 -6.92 5.08 -17.98
N GLY A 47 -6.99 3.91 -17.36
CA GLY A 47 -6.38 2.68 -17.91
C GLY A 47 -6.97 2.30 -19.26
N ALA A 48 -8.29 2.43 -19.44
CA ALA A 48 -8.94 2.17 -20.71
C ALA A 48 -8.53 3.18 -21.80
N LEU A 49 -8.51 4.47 -21.48
CA LEU A 49 -8.09 5.51 -22.43
C LEU A 49 -6.59 5.41 -22.75
N GLU A 50 -5.77 5.09 -21.78
CA GLU A 50 -4.34 4.85 -21.98
C GLU A 50 -4.10 3.62 -22.86
N GLY A 51 -4.91 2.55 -22.73
CA GLY A 51 -4.79 1.31 -23.47
C GLY A 51 -5.44 1.32 -24.87
N TYR A 52 -6.61 1.93 -25.02
CA TYR A 52 -7.40 1.83 -26.25
C TYR A 52 -7.43 3.13 -27.07
N TRP A 53 -7.42 4.27 -26.43
CA TRP A 53 -7.52 5.57 -27.12
C TRP A 53 -6.15 6.17 -27.45
N ARG A 54 -5.20 6.15 -26.53
CA ARG A 54 -3.85 6.72 -26.68
C ARG A 54 -2.92 5.94 -27.63
N PRO A 55 -2.90 4.57 -27.68
CA PRO A 55 -1.98 3.83 -28.57
C PRO A 55 -2.23 4.03 -30.04
N ILE A 56 -3.49 4.19 -30.45
CA ILE A 56 -3.84 4.41 -31.87
C ILE A 56 -3.19 5.68 -32.43
N CYS A 57 -2.69 6.56 -31.54
CA CYS A 57 -2.05 7.80 -31.93
C CYS A 57 -0.53 7.72 -32.03
N ARG A 58 0.09 6.71 -31.39
CA ARG A 58 1.54 6.47 -31.58
C ARG A 58 1.90 6.17 -33.03
N GLY A 59 1.00 5.51 -33.79
CA GLY A 59 1.17 5.28 -35.22
C GLY A 59 0.87 6.50 -36.10
N TRP A 60 0.31 7.57 -35.55
CA TRP A 60 -0.02 8.80 -36.27
C TRP A 60 0.96 9.94 -35.99
N GLU A 61 1.79 9.81 -34.96
CA GLU A 61 2.88 10.74 -34.66
C GLU A 61 3.90 10.79 -35.80
N ASP A 62 4.12 9.66 -36.51
CA ASP A 62 4.93 9.59 -37.73
C ASP A 62 4.34 10.36 -38.91
N ALA A 63 3.08 10.81 -38.81
CA ALA A 63 2.39 11.53 -39.89
C ALA A 63 2.23 13.05 -39.60
N GLY A 64 2.90 13.58 -38.58
CA GLY A 64 2.83 15.03 -38.21
C GLY A 64 1.51 15.47 -37.65
N ARG A 65 0.69 14.56 -37.05
CA ARG A 65 -0.62 14.86 -36.47
C ARG A 65 -0.68 14.60 -34.98
N MET A 66 -1.04 15.65 -34.28
CA MET A 66 -1.59 15.90 -32.96
C MET A 66 -1.50 14.77 -31.92
N SER A 67 -0.63 14.97 -30.95
CA SER A 67 -0.48 14.15 -29.73
C SER A 67 -1.79 14.18 -28.92
N LYS A 68 -2.44 13.02 -28.74
CA LYS A 68 -3.60 12.92 -27.83
C LYS A 68 -3.15 13.01 -26.39
N THR A 69 -3.70 13.94 -25.64
CA THR A 69 -3.29 14.22 -24.28
C THR A 69 -4.38 13.86 -23.28
N LEU A 70 -4.00 13.10 -22.26
CA LEU A 70 -4.86 12.68 -21.17
C LEU A 70 -4.48 13.45 -19.90
N HIS A 71 -5.43 14.18 -19.34
CA HIS A 71 -5.23 15.03 -18.18
C HIS A 71 -5.99 14.51 -16.95
N LEU A 72 -5.34 14.57 -15.78
CA LEU A 72 -5.97 14.31 -14.49
C LEU A 72 -6.01 15.62 -13.70
N ALA A 73 -7.20 16.19 -13.51
CA ALA A 73 -7.39 17.43 -12.77
C ALA A 73 -7.54 17.17 -11.27
N GLN A 74 -6.93 18.01 -10.43
CA GLN A 74 -7.08 17.92 -8.98
C GLN A 74 -8.49 18.29 -8.54
N ALA A 75 -9.17 17.39 -7.82
CA ALA A 75 -10.55 17.59 -7.35
C ALA A 75 -10.75 18.84 -6.49
N LEU A 76 -9.72 19.27 -5.75
CA LEU A 76 -9.79 20.46 -4.90
C LEU A 76 -9.71 21.76 -5.68
N SER A 77 -9.02 21.79 -6.83
CA SER A 77 -8.74 23.01 -7.58
C SER A 77 -9.97 23.56 -8.33
N HIS A 78 -11.02 22.75 -8.50
CA HIS A 78 -12.21 23.13 -9.27
C HIS A 78 -13.54 22.85 -8.56
N ARG A 79 -13.52 22.83 -7.22
CA ARG A 79 -14.77 22.74 -6.44
C ARG A 79 -15.72 23.88 -6.84
N GLY A 80 -16.90 23.51 -7.36
CA GLY A 80 -17.97 24.46 -7.66
C GLY A 80 -18.63 25.00 -6.39
N ARG A 81 -19.41 26.08 -6.53
CA ARG A 81 -20.29 26.59 -5.46
C ARG A 81 -21.24 25.48 -4.99
N ARG A 82 -21.55 25.44 -3.70
CA ARG A 82 -22.57 24.54 -3.15
C ARG A 82 -23.89 24.76 -3.90
N GLY A 83 -24.42 23.72 -4.55
CA GLY A 83 -25.66 23.77 -5.32
C GLY A 83 -25.91 22.43 -6.00
N CYS A 84 -26.93 22.31 -6.86
CA CYS A 84 -27.27 21.09 -7.58
C CYS A 84 -26.07 20.54 -8.36
N LYS A 85 -25.43 19.54 -7.79
CA LYS A 85 -24.30 18.83 -8.38
C LYS A 85 -24.87 17.83 -9.40
N THR A 86 -24.51 17.97 -10.67
CA THR A 86 -24.79 16.98 -11.70
C THR A 86 -23.52 16.68 -12.45
N ASP A 87 -23.29 15.41 -12.78
CA ASP A 87 -22.06 14.96 -13.42
C ASP A 87 -21.80 15.67 -14.76
N PHE A 88 -22.86 15.97 -15.51
CA PHE A 88 -22.72 16.73 -16.76
C PHE A 88 -22.25 18.17 -16.57
N ARG A 89 -22.74 18.85 -15.54
CA ARG A 89 -22.28 20.22 -15.23
C ARG A 89 -20.82 20.22 -14.73
N ASP A 90 -20.44 19.18 -14.02
CA ASP A 90 -19.07 19.02 -13.55
C ASP A 90 -18.13 18.70 -14.73
N ALA A 91 -18.52 17.82 -15.65
CA ALA A 91 -17.77 17.53 -16.88
C ALA A 91 -17.65 18.78 -17.78
N GLU A 92 -18.74 19.52 -18.01
CA GLU A 92 -18.73 20.76 -18.79
C GLU A 92 -17.78 21.81 -18.18
N ARG A 93 -17.78 21.94 -16.86
CA ARG A 93 -16.88 22.85 -16.14
C ARG A 93 -15.41 22.44 -16.29
N LEU A 94 -15.12 21.14 -16.22
CA LEU A 94 -13.77 20.62 -16.43
C LEU A 94 -13.25 20.97 -17.84
N VAL A 95 -14.06 20.73 -18.87
CA VAL A 95 -13.68 21.04 -20.25
C VAL A 95 -13.45 22.53 -20.44
N LYS A 96 -14.36 23.40 -19.93
CA LYS A 96 -14.21 24.86 -20.03
C LYS A 96 -12.91 25.33 -19.37
N ARG A 97 -12.59 24.81 -18.19
CA ARG A 97 -11.35 25.15 -17.47
C ARG A 97 -10.10 24.58 -18.11
N LEU A 98 -10.19 23.40 -18.75
CA LEU A 98 -9.07 22.86 -19.54
C LEU A 98 -8.72 23.83 -20.67
N VAL A 99 -9.72 24.26 -21.46
CA VAL A 99 -9.53 25.20 -22.56
C VAL A 99 -9.00 26.56 -22.08
N SER A 100 -9.42 27.02 -20.92
CA SER A 100 -8.92 28.26 -20.30
C SER A 100 -7.59 28.12 -19.58
N GLN A 101 -7.00 26.91 -19.54
CA GLN A 101 -5.75 26.60 -18.84
C GLN A 101 -5.78 26.90 -17.32
N GLU A 102 -6.95 26.81 -16.70
CA GLU A 102 -7.17 27.12 -15.29
C GLU A 102 -7.09 25.87 -14.39
N LEU A 103 -6.87 24.68 -14.95
CA LEU A 103 -6.82 23.43 -14.18
C LEU A 103 -5.45 23.21 -13.58
N VAL A 104 -5.42 22.85 -12.29
CA VAL A 104 -4.24 22.26 -11.67
C VAL A 104 -4.23 20.76 -12.00
N LEU A 105 -3.27 20.36 -12.80
CA LEU A 105 -3.15 18.99 -13.26
C LEU A 105 -2.28 18.15 -12.32
N SER A 106 -2.65 16.90 -12.15
CA SER A 106 -1.87 15.91 -11.41
C SER A 106 -1.01 15.11 -12.37
N PHE A 107 0.25 14.92 -12.01
CA PHE A 107 1.11 13.98 -12.73
C PHE A 107 0.64 12.54 -12.48
N VAL A 108 0.37 11.81 -13.54
CA VAL A 108 0.08 10.38 -13.51
C VAL A 108 1.28 9.62 -14.04
N PRO A 109 1.96 8.83 -13.20
CA PRO A 109 3.09 8.02 -13.64
C PRO A 109 2.65 6.99 -14.68
N ASP A 110 3.61 6.42 -15.40
CA ASP A 110 3.37 5.28 -16.27
C ASP A 110 2.81 4.06 -15.51
N THR A 111 2.37 3.06 -16.27
CA THR A 111 1.70 1.87 -15.72
C THR A 111 2.62 1.10 -14.76
N GLU A 112 3.90 0.98 -15.09
CA GLU A 112 4.87 0.27 -14.27
C GLU A 112 5.08 0.96 -12.92
N GLN A 113 5.33 2.25 -12.93
CA GLN A 113 5.47 3.04 -11.70
C GLN A 113 4.19 3.05 -10.85
N ARG A 114 3.01 2.97 -11.47
CA ARG A 114 1.74 2.82 -10.73
C ARG A 114 1.65 1.48 -10.02
N LEU A 115 2.12 0.39 -10.63
CA LEU A 115 2.22 -0.92 -9.99
C LEU A 115 3.19 -0.89 -8.81
N TRP A 116 4.37 -0.31 -8.97
CA TRP A 116 5.33 -0.14 -7.87
C TRP A 116 4.74 0.63 -6.69
N ARG A 117 4.06 1.74 -6.96
CA ARG A 117 3.37 2.51 -5.91
C ARG A 117 2.27 1.71 -5.21
N THR A 118 1.56 0.85 -5.94
CA THR A 118 0.53 -0.01 -5.35
C THR A 118 1.17 -1.04 -4.42
N LEU A 119 2.23 -1.70 -4.87
CA LEU A 119 2.94 -2.71 -4.11
C LEU A 119 3.58 -2.12 -2.85
N THR A 120 4.33 -1.02 -2.97
CA THR A 120 4.98 -0.36 -1.83
C THR A 120 3.98 0.18 -0.80
N ARG A 121 2.83 0.72 -1.23
CA ARG A 121 1.76 1.13 -0.33
C ARG A 121 1.13 -0.04 0.40
N THR A 122 0.92 -1.16 -0.28
CA THR A 122 0.37 -2.37 0.33
C THR A 122 1.35 -2.92 1.36
N ARG A 123 2.65 -3.01 1.03
CA ARG A 123 3.70 -3.38 1.97
C ARG A 123 3.71 -2.49 3.22
N TYR A 124 3.64 -1.18 3.03
CA TYR A 124 3.57 -0.23 4.14
C TYR A 124 2.35 -0.46 5.04
N GLN A 125 1.18 -0.73 4.45
CA GLN A 125 -0.03 -1.06 5.22
C GLN A 125 0.14 -2.34 6.04
N ARG A 126 0.76 -3.39 5.47
CA ARG A 126 1.07 -4.64 6.18
C ARG A 126 2.08 -4.42 7.31
N THR A 127 3.09 -3.58 7.09
CA THR A 127 4.03 -3.22 8.16
C THR A 127 3.32 -2.52 9.34
N ARG A 128 2.40 -1.62 9.06
CA ARG A 128 1.58 -0.99 10.11
C ARG A 128 0.67 -1.99 10.81
N GLU A 129 0.13 -2.96 10.10
CA GLU A 129 -0.68 -4.04 10.68
C GLU A 129 0.16 -4.94 11.60
N LYS A 130 1.39 -5.28 11.21
CA LYS A 130 2.36 -5.98 12.06
C LYS A 130 2.57 -5.24 13.38
N VAL A 131 2.86 -3.94 13.33
CA VAL A 131 3.05 -3.12 14.54
C VAL A 131 1.79 -3.12 15.42
N ARG A 132 0.60 -3.02 14.82
CA ARG A 132 -0.66 -3.07 15.57
C ARG A 132 -0.85 -4.40 16.28
N LEU A 133 -0.57 -5.52 15.61
CA LEU A 133 -0.66 -6.85 16.21
C LEU A 133 0.40 -7.06 17.30
N GLN A 134 1.60 -6.51 17.13
CA GLN A 134 2.65 -6.54 18.15
C GLN A 134 2.21 -5.80 19.44
N ASN A 135 1.64 -4.59 19.28
CA ASN A 135 1.09 -3.84 20.41
C ASN A 135 -0.09 -4.57 21.08
N GLN A 136 -0.92 -5.25 20.28
CA GLN A 136 -2.01 -6.09 20.83
C GLN A 136 -1.48 -7.28 21.62
N LEU A 137 -0.42 -7.96 21.12
CA LEU A 137 0.23 -9.03 21.84
C LEU A 137 0.80 -8.55 23.18
N GLU A 138 1.48 -7.41 23.18
CA GLU A 138 2.02 -6.81 24.41
C GLU A 138 0.91 -6.50 25.41
N ALA A 139 -0.18 -5.89 24.97
CA ALA A 139 -1.33 -5.61 25.84
C ALA A 139 -1.95 -6.89 26.43
N LEU A 140 -2.07 -7.96 25.64
CA LEU A 140 -2.57 -9.25 26.11
C LEU A 140 -1.65 -9.88 27.17
N LEU A 141 -0.34 -9.79 27.00
CA LEU A 141 0.62 -10.29 27.96
C LEU A 141 0.58 -9.50 29.26
N GLU A 142 0.45 -8.16 29.17
CA GLU A 142 0.29 -7.30 30.35
C GLU A 142 -1.00 -7.62 31.12
N GLU A 143 -2.13 -7.80 30.44
CA GLU A 143 -3.41 -8.21 31.06
C GLU A 143 -3.30 -9.60 31.70
N ALA A 144 -2.52 -10.49 31.12
CA ALA A 144 -2.23 -11.82 31.65
C ALA A 144 -1.15 -11.81 32.77
N HIS A 145 -0.67 -10.64 33.17
CA HIS A 145 0.42 -10.46 34.15
C HIS A 145 1.76 -11.10 33.75
N ILE A 146 2.01 -11.28 32.44
CA ILE A 146 3.26 -11.81 31.89
C ILE A 146 4.15 -10.64 31.46
N LYS A 147 5.19 -10.35 32.24
CA LYS A 147 6.06 -9.17 32.07
C LYS A 147 7.23 -9.37 31.10
N LEU A 148 7.02 -10.12 30.00
CA LEU A 148 8.08 -10.45 29.06
C LEU A 148 8.60 -9.21 28.30
N SER A 149 7.73 -8.28 27.92
CA SER A 149 8.09 -7.09 27.15
C SER A 149 9.12 -6.19 27.84
N SER A 150 9.15 -6.18 29.17
CA SER A 150 10.13 -5.42 29.95
C SER A 150 11.52 -6.04 29.99
N LEU A 151 11.66 -7.31 29.62
CA LEU A 151 12.90 -8.09 29.71
C LEU A 151 13.56 -8.36 28.35
N VAL A 152 12.84 -8.12 27.26
CA VAL A 152 13.32 -8.36 25.91
C VAL A 152 13.29 -7.07 25.10
N SER A 153 14.29 -6.87 24.25
CA SER A 153 14.32 -5.71 23.34
C SER A 153 13.39 -5.87 22.13
N ASP A 154 13.06 -7.12 21.79
CA ASP A 154 12.16 -7.46 20.69
C ASP A 154 11.25 -8.64 21.10
N LEU A 155 9.97 -8.32 21.26
CA LEU A 155 8.94 -9.31 21.60
C LEU A 155 8.73 -10.35 20.48
N LEU A 156 9.09 -10.02 19.25
CA LEU A 156 9.04 -10.92 18.10
C LEU A 156 10.37 -11.58 17.77
N GLY A 157 11.41 -11.34 18.57
CA GLY A 157 12.72 -11.99 18.45
C GLY A 157 12.66 -13.50 18.67
N SER A 158 13.67 -14.23 18.20
CA SER A 158 13.69 -15.70 18.22
C SER A 158 13.49 -16.32 19.61
N SER A 159 14.06 -15.74 20.66
CA SER A 159 13.86 -16.21 22.04
C SER A 159 12.44 -15.96 22.53
N SER A 160 11.93 -14.74 22.35
CA SER A 160 10.57 -14.38 22.76
C SER A 160 9.54 -15.27 22.06
N ARG A 161 9.69 -15.50 20.75
CA ARG A 161 8.80 -16.39 20.00
C ARG A 161 8.80 -17.82 20.53
N ARG A 162 9.96 -18.39 20.86
CA ARG A 162 10.02 -19.74 21.43
C ARG A 162 9.25 -19.82 22.75
N MET A 163 9.46 -18.84 23.63
CA MET A 163 8.76 -18.76 24.91
C MET A 163 7.25 -18.56 24.73
N LEU A 164 6.83 -17.68 23.83
CA LEU A 164 5.42 -17.41 23.55
C LEU A 164 4.72 -18.62 22.89
N ASN A 165 5.39 -19.31 21.97
CA ASN A 165 4.85 -20.53 21.36
C ASN A 165 4.70 -21.65 22.41
N ALA A 166 5.65 -21.79 23.35
CA ALA A 166 5.52 -22.76 24.44
C ALA A 166 4.31 -22.45 25.35
N ILE A 167 4.08 -21.16 25.67
CA ILE A 167 2.87 -20.73 26.41
C ILE A 167 1.60 -21.10 25.65
N GLU A 168 1.59 -20.86 24.35
CA GLU A 168 0.50 -21.21 23.44
C GLU A 168 0.24 -22.71 23.43
N ASP A 169 1.31 -23.53 23.37
CA ASP A 169 1.24 -25.00 23.36
C ASP A 169 0.84 -25.60 24.72
N GLY A 170 0.79 -24.78 25.75
CA GLY A 170 0.28 -25.21 27.04
C GLY A 170 1.33 -25.32 28.13
N GLU A 171 2.57 -24.91 27.88
CA GLU A 171 3.58 -24.88 28.94
C GLU A 171 3.19 -23.88 30.03
N THR A 172 3.33 -24.31 31.27
CA THR A 172 2.93 -23.54 32.46
C THR A 172 4.08 -23.34 33.43
N ASP A 173 5.16 -24.13 33.33
CA ASP A 173 6.29 -24.01 34.21
C ASP A 173 7.18 -22.83 33.85
N PRO A 174 7.33 -21.84 34.76
CA PRO A 174 8.17 -20.67 34.52
C PRO A 174 9.65 -21.02 34.29
N GLY A 175 10.12 -22.14 34.84
CA GLY A 175 11.49 -22.60 34.67
C GLY A 175 11.74 -23.13 33.25
N GLU A 176 10.84 -23.99 32.76
CA GLU A 176 10.91 -24.52 31.40
C GLU A 176 10.76 -23.38 30.37
N LEU A 177 9.84 -22.44 30.59
CA LEU A 177 9.69 -21.26 29.74
C LEU A 177 10.97 -20.41 29.71
N ALA A 178 11.60 -20.16 30.87
CA ALA A 178 12.84 -19.39 30.97
C ALA A 178 14.03 -20.12 30.29
N ALA A 179 14.05 -21.46 30.31
CA ALA A 179 15.10 -22.25 29.67
C ALA A 179 15.10 -22.13 28.13
N LEU A 180 14.00 -21.74 27.52
CA LEU A 180 13.91 -21.48 26.09
C LEU A 180 14.62 -20.20 25.65
N ALA A 181 15.05 -19.34 26.59
CA ALA A 181 15.76 -18.11 26.28
C ALA A 181 17.15 -18.41 25.71
N HIS A 182 17.57 -17.60 24.73
CA HIS A 182 18.94 -17.70 24.22
C HIS A 182 19.93 -17.10 25.22
N GLN A 183 21.12 -17.69 25.33
CA GLN A 183 22.18 -17.25 26.26
C GLN A 183 22.60 -15.77 26.12
N ARG A 184 22.37 -15.14 24.96
CA ARG A 184 22.65 -13.72 24.70
C ARG A 184 21.54 -12.77 25.17
N LEU A 185 20.45 -13.28 25.74
CA LEU A 185 19.41 -12.42 26.26
C LEU A 185 19.95 -11.72 27.52
N PRO A 186 19.80 -10.38 27.65
CA PRO A 186 20.30 -9.66 28.84
C PRO A 186 19.61 -10.05 30.14
N ALA A 187 18.36 -10.54 30.07
CA ALA A 187 17.59 -10.96 31.22
C ALA A 187 18.13 -12.25 31.83
N THR A 188 18.26 -12.30 33.15
CA THR A 188 18.67 -13.51 33.87
C THR A 188 17.55 -14.57 33.90
N PRO A 189 17.89 -15.87 34.04
CA PRO A 189 16.86 -16.91 34.19
C PRO A 189 15.86 -16.65 35.31
N VAL A 190 16.31 -16.09 36.43
CA VAL A 190 15.43 -15.74 37.56
C VAL A 190 14.46 -14.62 37.22
N GLN A 191 14.92 -13.63 36.48
CA GLN A 191 14.04 -12.54 36.01
C GLN A 191 12.96 -13.07 35.07
N LEU A 192 13.33 -13.97 34.15
CA LEU A 192 12.39 -14.62 33.23
C LEU A 192 11.38 -15.50 33.96
N GLN A 193 11.84 -16.32 34.92
CA GLN A 193 10.94 -17.14 35.77
C GLN A 193 9.92 -16.27 36.49
N ASN A 194 10.37 -15.16 37.08
CA ASN A 194 9.46 -14.20 37.74
C ASN A 194 8.46 -13.59 36.77
N ALA A 195 8.89 -13.27 35.54
CA ALA A 195 8.00 -12.70 34.50
C ALA A 195 6.92 -13.70 34.04
N PHE A 196 7.23 -14.99 34.09
CA PHE A 196 6.31 -16.08 33.71
C PHE A 196 5.52 -16.65 34.92
N GLY A 197 5.66 -16.10 36.11
CA GLY A 197 4.99 -16.62 37.32
C GLY A 197 3.48 -16.78 37.17
N ALA A 198 2.83 -15.90 36.40
CA ALA A 198 1.41 -15.99 36.12
C ALA A 198 1.01 -17.12 35.16
N CYS A 199 1.97 -17.75 34.47
CA CYS A 199 1.69 -18.84 33.51
C CYS A 199 1.16 -20.09 34.19
N THR A 200 1.48 -20.31 35.49
CA THR A 200 1.01 -21.47 36.28
C THR A 200 -0.53 -21.50 36.40
N GLU A 201 -1.18 -20.37 36.43
CA GLU A 201 -2.64 -20.23 36.55
C GLU A 201 -3.24 -19.46 35.35
N LEU A 202 -2.55 -19.44 34.19
CA LEU A 202 -2.99 -18.70 33.01
C LEU A 202 -4.33 -19.20 32.51
N ASN A 203 -5.31 -18.27 32.46
CA ASN A 203 -6.63 -18.58 31.92
C ASN A 203 -6.51 -19.04 30.45
N PRO A 204 -7.13 -20.15 30.07
CA PRO A 204 -7.10 -20.69 28.69
C PRO A 204 -7.55 -19.70 27.62
N LEU A 205 -8.37 -18.70 27.96
CA LEU A 205 -8.76 -17.65 27.02
C LEU A 205 -7.56 -16.80 26.59
N TYR A 206 -6.71 -16.36 27.53
CA TYR A 206 -5.52 -15.59 27.17
C TYR A 206 -4.56 -16.39 26.29
N ARG A 207 -4.36 -17.67 26.58
CA ARG A 207 -3.55 -18.57 25.77
C ARG A 207 -4.06 -18.65 24.33
N ARG A 208 -5.39 -18.76 24.16
CA ARG A 208 -6.02 -18.76 22.83
C ARG A 208 -5.85 -17.41 22.12
N LEU A 209 -6.00 -16.30 22.82
CA LEU A 209 -5.84 -14.96 22.23
C LEU A 209 -4.38 -14.68 21.82
N VAL A 210 -3.41 -15.13 22.62
CA VAL A 210 -1.98 -15.07 22.27
C VAL A 210 -1.72 -15.88 20.99
N ARG A 211 -2.23 -17.11 20.89
CA ARG A 211 -2.16 -17.94 19.68
C ARG A 211 -2.69 -17.20 18.46
N MET A 212 -3.92 -16.72 18.53
CA MET A 212 -4.54 -16.01 17.40
C MET A 212 -3.72 -14.79 16.97
N THR A 213 -3.10 -14.09 17.91
CA THR A 213 -2.29 -12.91 17.62
C THR A 213 -0.93 -13.31 16.99
N LEU A 214 -0.31 -14.38 17.46
CA LEU A 214 0.93 -14.93 16.88
C LEU A 214 0.72 -15.46 15.46
N ASP A 215 -0.39 -16.18 15.21
CA ASP A 215 -0.78 -16.65 13.87
C ASP A 215 -0.98 -15.46 12.92
N GLY A 216 -1.68 -14.41 13.39
CA GLY A 216 -1.86 -13.18 12.62
C GLY A 216 -0.54 -12.48 12.29
N LEU A 217 0.38 -12.40 13.25
CA LEU A 217 1.71 -11.84 13.06
C LEU A 217 2.51 -12.64 12.03
N GLN A 218 2.54 -13.97 12.14
CA GLN A 218 3.23 -14.85 11.20
C GLN A 218 2.67 -14.68 9.78
N PHE A 219 1.36 -14.62 9.64
CA PHE A 219 0.70 -14.42 8.34
C PHE A 219 1.08 -13.08 7.70
N VAL A 220 1.05 -11.99 8.48
CA VAL A 220 1.42 -10.66 7.99
C VAL A 220 2.90 -10.59 7.62
N GLU A 221 3.79 -11.20 8.40
CA GLU A 221 5.23 -11.29 8.11
C GLU A 221 5.50 -12.06 6.81
N GLN A 222 4.80 -13.16 6.59
CA GLN A 222 4.90 -13.92 5.35
C GLN A 222 4.48 -13.06 4.14
N GLN A 223 3.38 -12.30 4.26
CA GLN A 223 2.93 -11.39 3.21
C GLN A 223 3.95 -10.28 2.93
N ILE A 224 4.55 -9.70 3.97
CA ILE A 224 5.61 -8.69 3.81
C ILE A 224 6.80 -9.29 3.07
N GLY A 225 7.25 -10.51 3.46
CA GLY A 225 8.35 -11.20 2.79
C GLY A 225 8.09 -11.48 1.31
N GLN A 226 6.87 -11.89 0.95
CA GLN A 226 6.47 -12.07 -0.46
C GLN A 226 6.54 -10.73 -1.23
N MET A 227 6.03 -9.65 -0.64
CA MET A 227 6.09 -8.32 -1.29
C MET A 227 7.53 -7.82 -1.42
N ASP A 228 8.42 -8.12 -0.47
CA ASP A 228 9.83 -7.75 -0.55
C ASP A 228 10.54 -8.49 -1.69
N GLN A 229 10.22 -9.76 -1.91
CA GLN A 229 10.72 -10.52 -3.07
C GLN A 229 10.22 -9.92 -4.40
N GLU A 230 8.94 -9.56 -4.49
CA GLU A 230 8.38 -8.91 -5.69
C GLU A 230 9.04 -7.54 -5.93
N ILE A 231 9.23 -6.74 -4.89
CA ILE A 231 9.92 -5.45 -4.99
C ILE A 231 11.36 -5.64 -5.47
N ALA A 232 12.08 -6.60 -4.91
CA ALA A 232 13.46 -6.90 -5.33
C ALA A 232 13.53 -7.29 -6.80
N SER A 233 12.60 -8.15 -7.26
CA SER A 233 12.50 -8.54 -8.67
C SER A 233 12.23 -7.36 -9.60
N LEU A 234 11.30 -6.47 -9.22
CA LEU A 234 10.98 -5.27 -9.99
C LEU A 234 12.13 -4.24 -10.04
N LEU A 235 12.95 -4.18 -8.99
CA LEU A 235 14.09 -3.26 -8.91
C LEU A 235 15.34 -3.78 -9.62
N GLN A 236 15.44 -5.07 -9.89
CA GLN A 236 16.62 -5.67 -10.52
C GLN A 236 17.06 -4.97 -11.83
N PRO A 237 16.17 -4.62 -12.78
CA PRO A 237 16.56 -3.88 -13.99
C PRO A 237 17.05 -2.45 -13.72
N HIS A 238 16.78 -1.91 -12.53
CA HIS A 238 17.07 -0.52 -12.14
C HIS A 238 18.16 -0.41 -11.09
N GLN A 239 18.92 -1.47 -10.83
CA GLN A 239 19.89 -1.55 -9.73
C GLN A 239 20.90 -0.38 -9.74
N SER A 240 21.41 0.01 -10.91
CA SER A 240 22.33 1.15 -11.03
C SER A 240 21.72 2.49 -10.63
N ALA A 241 20.41 2.65 -10.80
CA ALA A 241 19.68 3.84 -10.34
C ALA A 241 19.44 3.80 -8.83
N VAL A 242 19.13 2.63 -8.28
CA VAL A 242 18.97 2.40 -6.84
C VAL A 242 20.27 2.69 -6.10
N GLU A 243 21.41 2.19 -6.59
CA GLU A 243 22.73 2.43 -6.00
C GLU A 243 23.09 3.92 -5.99
N ARG A 244 22.81 4.64 -7.08
CA ARG A 244 23.01 6.10 -7.15
C ARG A 244 22.12 6.86 -6.15
N LEU A 245 20.88 6.42 -5.97
CA LEU A 245 19.99 7.01 -4.97
C LEU A 245 20.43 6.68 -3.54
N ALA A 246 20.91 5.46 -3.29
CA ALA A 246 21.43 5.05 -1.97
C ALA A 246 22.69 5.83 -1.57
N SER A 247 23.52 6.22 -2.54
CA SER A 247 24.74 7.01 -2.29
C SER A 247 24.47 8.51 -2.06
N ALA A 248 23.23 8.98 -2.30
CA ALA A 248 22.90 10.39 -2.09
C ALA A 248 22.82 10.73 -0.60
N PRO A 249 23.44 11.86 -0.15
CA PRO A 249 23.37 12.28 1.25
C PRO A 249 21.93 12.46 1.73
N GLY A 250 21.56 11.79 2.84
CA GLY A 250 20.22 11.87 3.44
C GLY A 250 19.22 10.83 2.93
N SER A 251 19.55 9.99 1.96
CA SER A 251 18.77 8.83 1.60
C SER A 251 18.98 7.73 2.67
N ARG A 252 17.99 7.52 3.55
CA ARG A 252 17.94 6.32 4.38
C ARG A 252 17.35 5.18 3.53
N PHE A 253 18.21 4.46 2.82
CA PHE A 253 17.89 3.11 2.39
C PHE A 253 18.18 2.18 3.58
N ASP A 254 17.14 1.61 4.18
CA ASP A 254 17.31 0.46 5.07
C ASP A 254 17.85 -0.69 4.23
N SER A 255 19.15 -0.80 4.18
CA SER A 255 19.84 -1.98 3.67
C SER A 255 19.69 -3.12 4.69
N THR A 256 18.49 -3.68 4.76
CA THR A 256 18.29 -5.03 5.32
C THR A 256 18.66 -6.04 4.25
N GLU A 257 19.89 -5.99 3.76
CA GLU A 257 20.48 -7.11 3.09
C GLU A 257 21.26 -7.92 4.12
N SER A 258 20.64 -9.04 4.50
CA SER A 258 21.31 -10.18 5.09
C SER A 258 22.55 -10.55 4.29
N SER A 259 23.72 -10.30 4.86
CA SER A 259 24.91 -11.04 4.45
C SER A 259 24.70 -12.54 4.74
N PRO A 260 24.94 -13.41 3.78
CA PRO A 260 24.98 -14.85 4.05
C PRO A 260 26.26 -15.20 4.83
N LYS A 261 26.09 -15.72 6.03
CA LYS A 261 27.05 -16.58 6.71
C LYS A 261 26.32 -17.69 7.43
#